data_0a9115ce40f51850b6174c29c8f9c34e
#
_entry.id   0a9115ce40f51850b6174c29c8f9c34e
#
_cell.length_a   1.000
_cell.length_b   1.000
_cell.length_c   1.000
_cell.angle_alpha   90.00
_cell.angle_beta   90.00
_cell.angle_gamma   90.00
#
_symmetry.space_group_name_H-M   'P 1'
#
loop_
_entity.id
_entity.type
_entity.pdbx_description
1 polymer ?
#
loop_
_entity_poly.entity_id
_entity_poly.type
_entity_poly.pdbx_seq_one_letter_code
_entity_poly.pdbx_strand_id
1 'polypeptide(L)'
;MNMRQTTDLLTIKDASRWASEFFNREITESNVSYLIQYGKVKKHNGGNSVYVDLNDLRNYYRSYQSTREVNWKKRLGNDLNWRLSFDNVREKDTTKHIHRLHPYKGKFIPQLVQYFLDDHKDDFKQNVYFKPGDIIIDPFSGSGTTLVQAHEEGMHSIGIEISRFNCMITEVKLLDYNLDSLREEVININRALSEYRVDRKSATFEQELLYFITKYNNKYFPSPEFKYKVQNGEIDEGEYAKEKEKEFLKTYIDLIKKYNIELRQATSKSFLDKWYIKDIRKEIDFAFAEVKKIKDIKNKKILAVILSRTIRSCRATTHSDLATLKEPQMTAYYCWKHKKICKPIFSIKSWFYRYAFDTLERIKIFSKLKTEAYYSILPADSRDVDIFKEVEKRNKKFCEILRKQKIQGIFTSPPYVGQIDYHEQHAYAYDLFGFERKDELEIGPLYKGQGEGARMSYVDGISRVLSNCRRFLVDDFDIFIVANDKYNLYPVIAKNSKMRIVNRFKRPVLNRTERNKTPYSEIIFHLKPKL
;
A
#
# COMPACT_ATOMS: atom_id res chain seq x y z
N MET A 1 -10.16 -48.19 27.33
CA MET A 1 -11.24 -47.20 27.45
C MET A 1 -10.97 -46.03 26.52
N ASN A 2 -11.58 -46.07 25.32
CA ASN A 2 -11.45 -44.98 24.35
C ASN A 2 -12.25 -43.77 24.85
N MET A 3 -11.57 -42.72 25.31
CA MET A 3 -12.24 -41.44 25.51
C MET A 3 -12.67 -40.91 24.14
N ARG A 4 -13.97 -40.96 23.86
CA ARG A 4 -14.55 -40.19 22.75
C ARG A 4 -14.30 -38.71 23.06
N GLN A 5 -13.40 -38.10 22.30
CA GLN A 5 -13.30 -36.64 22.25
C GLN A 5 -14.64 -36.11 21.73
N THR A 6 -15.45 -35.54 22.61
CA THR A 6 -16.63 -34.77 22.23
C THR A 6 -16.12 -33.53 21.50
N THR A 7 -16.26 -33.52 20.18
CA THR A 7 -15.93 -32.34 19.35
C THR A 7 -17.02 -31.28 19.62
N ASP A 8 -16.65 -30.22 20.33
CA ASP A 8 -17.54 -29.05 20.53
C ASP A 8 -17.58 -28.25 19.22
N LEU A 9 -18.50 -28.64 18.34
CA LEU A 9 -18.70 -27.97 17.05
C LEU A 9 -19.55 -26.70 17.25
N LEU A 10 -19.01 -25.56 16.88
CA LEU A 10 -19.66 -24.26 16.92
C LEU A 10 -20.07 -23.82 15.52
N THR A 11 -21.24 -23.17 15.40
CA THR A 11 -21.56 -22.42 14.18
C THR A 11 -20.59 -21.26 13.99
N ILE A 12 -20.48 -20.73 12.78
CA ILE A 12 -19.62 -19.55 12.53
C ILE A 12 -20.02 -18.38 13.46
N LYS A 13 -21.31 -18.21 13.71
CA LYS A 13 -21.85 -17.17 14.59
C LYS A 13 -21.43 -17.39 16.04
N ASP A 14 -21.57 -18.60 16.55
CA ASP A 14 -21.20 -18.92 17.94
C ASP A 14 -19.70 -18.91 18.15
N ALA A 15 -18.93 -19.36 17.15
CA ALA A 15 -17.46 -19.25 17.10
C ALA A 15 -16.98 -17.78 17.12
N SER A 16 -17.66 -16.90 16.40
CA SER A 16 -17.42 -15.46 16.41
C SER A 16 -17.69 -14.84 17.78
N ARG A 17 -18.81 -15.22 18.42
CA ARG A 17 -19.16 -14.77 19.77
C ARG A 17 -18.15 -15.25 20.80
N TRP A 18 -17.86 -16.54 20.82
CA TRP A 18 -16.84 -17.13 21.70
C TRP A 18 -15.49 -16.45 21.57
N ALA A 19 -15.02 -16.25 20.33
CA ALA A 19 -13.73 -15.60 20.08
C ALA A 19 -13.74 -14.14 20.53
N SER A 20 -14.85 -13.42 20.37
CA SER A 20 -15.00 -12.03 20.83
C SER A 20 -14.92 -11.91 22.34
N GLU A 21 -15.60 -12.80 23.07
CA GLU A 21 -15.57 -12.89 24.53
C GLU A 21 -14.17 -13.28 25.03
N PHE A 22 -13.55 -14.31 24.44
CA PHE A 22 -12.22 -14.80 24.82
C PHE A 22 -11.13 -13.75 24.69
N PHE A 23 -11.26 -12.82 23.73
CA PHE A 23 -10.26 -11.78 23.45
C PHE A 23 -10.65 -10.38 23.90
N ASN A 24 -11.84 -10.24 24.49
CA ASN A 24 -12.41 -8.93 24.85
C ASN A 24 -12.30 -7.90 23.70
N ARG A 25 -12.60 -8.35 22.48
CA ARG A 25 -12.63 -7.52 21.27
C ARG A 25 -13.53 -8.13 20.20
N GLU A 26 -14.07 -7.30 19.31
CA GLU A 26 -14.91 -7.76 18.20
C GLU A 26 -14.16 -8.70 17.24
N ILE A 27 -14.59 -9.95 17.17
CA ILE A 27 -14.20 -10.94 16.15
C ILE A 27 -15.45 -11.25 15.33
N THR A 28 -15.51 -10.80 14.09
CA THR A 28 -16.71 -10.97 13.24
C THR A 28 -16.83 -12.39 12.68
N GLU A 29 -18.04 -12.76 12.23
CA GLU A 29 -18.29 -14.01 11.50
C GLU A 29 -17.37 -14.11 10.24
N SER A 30 -17.10 -12.98 9.59
CA SER A 30 -16.17 -12.92 8.47
C SER A 30 -14.74 -13.29 8.86
N ASN A 31 -14.30 -12.97 10.09
CA ASN A 31 -12.98 -13.39 10.58
C ASN A 31 -12.91 -14.90 10.74
N VAL A 32 -13.93 -15.53 11.31
CA VAL A 32 -13.98 -17.00 11.45
C VAL A 32 -14.09 -17.68 10.09
N SER A 33 -14.94 -17.16 9.20
CA SER A 33 -15.05 -17.66 7.82
C SER A 33 -13.72 -17.57 7.07
N TYR A 34 -12.94 -16.51 7.30
CA TYR A 34 -11.59 -16.36 6.76
C TYR A 34 -10.66 -17.48 7.22
N LEU A 35 -10.68 -17.87 8.51
CA LEU A 35 -9.84 -18.95 9.02
C LEU A 35 -10.14 -20.28 8.32
N ILE A 36 -11.42 -20.58 8.10
CA ILE A 36 -11.86 -21.75 7.34
C ILE A 36 -11.39 -21.65 5.89
N GLN A 37 -11.65 -20.53 5.24
CA GLN A 37 -11.34 -20.31 3.82
C GLN A 37 -9.85 -20.41 3.51
N TYR A 38 -8.99 -20.06 4.48
CA TYR A 38 -7.53 -20.16 4.36
C TYR A 38 -6.95 -21.46 4.96
N GLY A 39 -7.80 -22.41 5.36
CA GLY A 39 -7.38 -23.72 5.88
C GLY A 39 -6.71 -23.67 7.26
N LYS A 40 -6.95 -22.61 8.05
CA LYS A 40 -6.37 -22.44 9.39
C LYS A 40 -7.09 -23.26 10.45
N VAL A 41 -8.38 -23.43 10.27
CA VAL A 41 -9.23 -24.33 11.04
C VAL A 41 -10.01 -25.23 10.08
N LYS A 42 -10.30 -26.44 10.51
CA LYS A 42 -11.03 -27.41 9.69
C LYS A 42 -12.47 -27.00 9.52
N LYS A 43 -13.00 -27.13 8.29
CA LYS A 43 -14.42 -26.99 8.00
C LYS A 43 -15.15 -28.27 8.34
N HIS A 44 -16.20 -28.18 9.13
CA HIS A 44 -17.16 -29.26 9.36
C HIS A 44 -18.51 -28.89 8.74
N ASN A 45 -19.10 -29.81 7.97
CA ASN A 45 -20.41 -29.62 7.37
C ASN A 45 -21.46 -30.37 8.17
N GLY A 46 -22.55 -29.72 8.50
CA GLY A 46 -23.72 -30.36 9.17
C GLY A 46 -25.01 -29.77 8.60
N GLY A 47 -25.67 -30.51 7.72
CA GLY A 47 -26.85 -30.02 7.01
C GLY A 47 -26.53 -28.77 6.16
N ASN A 48 -27.32 -27.70 6.34
CA ASN A 48 -27.13 -26.42 5.62
C ASN A 48 -26.13 -25.46 6.30
N SER A 49 -25.49 -25.87 7.41
CA SER A 49 -24.62 -25.00 8.19
C SER A 49 -23.17 -25.47 8.19
N VAL A 50 -22.24 -24.49 8.32
CA VAL A 50 -20.81 -24.71 8.48
C VAL A 50 -20.44 -24.59 9.94
N TYR A 51 -19.66 -25.55 10.44
CA TYR A 51 -19.18 -25.61 11.81
C TYR A 51 -17.67 -25.62 11.88
N VAL A 52 -17.14 -25.20 13.03
CA VAL A 52 -15.71 -25.27 13.38
C VAL A 52 -15.55 -25.92 14.74
N ASP A 53 -14.48 -26.67 14.92
CA ASP A 53 -14.12 -27.27 16.21
C ASP A 53 -13.58 -26.18 17.14
N LEU A 54 -14.13 -26.11 18.38
CA LEU A 54 -13.71 -25.13 19.37
C LEU A 54 -12.24 -25.30 19.76
N ASN A 55 -11.73 -26.52 19.80
CA ASN A 55 -10.34 -26.76 20.16
C ASN A 55 -9.38 -26.31 19.04
N ASP A 56 -9.74 -26.55 17.76
CA ASP A 56 -8.99 -26.02 16.62
C ASP A 56 -8.95 -24.49 16.67
N LEU A 57 -10.10 -23.86 16.94
CA LEU A 57 -10.20 -22.41 17.05
C LEU A 57 -9.39 -21.86 18.23
N ARG A 58 -9.48 -22.52 19.39
CA ARG A 58 -8.72 -22.17 20.60
C ARG A 58 -7.22 -22.31 20.39
N ASN A 59 -6.76 -23.38 19.75
CA ASN A 59 -5.35 -23.61 19.46
C ASN A 59 -4.82 -22.56 18.48
N TYR A 60 -5.59 -22.26 17.43
CA TYR A 60 -5.23 -21.20 16.50
C TYR A 60 -5.04 -19.86 17.23
N TYR A 61 -6.00 -19.44 18.02
CA TYR A 61 -5.95 -18.16 18.69
C TYR A 61 -4.90 -18.09 19.81
N ARG A 62 -4.70 -19.15 20.58
CA ARG A 62 -3.62 -19.22 21.58
C ARG A 62 -2.23 -19.12 20.96
N SER A 63 -2.03 -19.71 19.79
CA SER A 63 -0.75 -19.61 19.07
C SER A 63 -0.47 -18.20 18.54
N TYR A 64 -1.51 -17.36 18.44
CA TYR A 64 -1.42 -16.07 17.75
C TYR A 64 -1.25 -14.86 18.66
N GLN A 65 -1.84 -14.82 19.86
CA GLN A 65 -2.00 -13.57 20.60
C GLN A 65 -1.24 -13.42 21.93
N SER A 66 -1.21 -14.39 22.79
CA SER A 66 -0.60 -14.20 24.13
C SER A 66 0.94 -14.13 24.12
N THR A 67 1.54 -14.50 23.00
CA THR A 67 2.99 -14.60 22.87
C THR A 67 3.59 -13.57 21.92
N ARG A 68 2.78 -12.85 21.13
CA ARG A 68 3.31 -11.97 20.08
C ARG A 68 4.12 -10.81 20.62
N GLU A 69 3.58 -10.03 21.52
CA GLU A 69 4.31 -8.91 22.16
C GLU A 69 5.55 -9.42 22.89
N VAL A 70 5.37 -10.47 23.72
CA VAL A 70 6.48 -11.07 24.49
C VAL A 70 7.57 -11.59 23.54
N ASN A 71 7.19 -12.31 22.48
CA ASN A 71 8.16 -12.83 21.51
C ASN A 71 8.87 -11.73 20.73
N TRP A 72 8.16 -10.66 20.43
CA TRP A 72 8.75 -9.52 19.73
C TRP A 72 9.70 -8.74 20.65
N LYS A 73 9.33 -8.50 21.91
CA LYS A 73 10.22 -7.88 22.90
C LYS A 73 11.48 -8.71 23.15
N LYS A 74 11.35 -10.05 23.23
CA LYS A 74 12.54 -10.95 23.32
C LYS A 74 13.51 -10.80 22.14
N ARG A 75 13.01 -10.56 20.93
CA ARG A 75 13.84 -10.48 19.71
C ARG A 75 14.33 -9.07 19.40
N LEU A 76 13.55 -8.05 19.70
CA LEU A 76 13.82 -6.66 19.33
C LEU A 76 14.26 -5.78 20.49
N GLY A 77 14.10 -6.23 21.74
CA GLY A 77 14.43 -5.51 22.95
C GLY A 77 13.20 -5.04 23.74
N ASN A 78 13.40 -4.90 25.07
CA ASN A 78 12.33 -4.49 25.98
C ASN A 78 11.93 -3.01 25.85
N ASP A 79 12.77 -2.22 25.17
CA ASP A 79 12.54 -0.82 24.81
C ASP A 79 11.48 -0.63 23.72
N LEU A 80 10.90 -1.74 23.22
CA LEU A 80 9.88 -1.73 22.19
C LEU A 80 8.56 -1.16 22.72
N ASN A 81 8.16 0.01 22.21
CA ASN A 81 6.88 0.62 22.52
C ASN A 81 5.74 -0.07 21.77
N TRP A 82 5.07 -1.00 22.46
CA TRP A 82 3.99 -1.79 21.83
C TRP A 82 2.75 -0.96 21.47
N ARG A 83 2.47 0.13 22.20
CA ARG A 83 1.35 1.04 21.91
C ARG A 83 1.44 1.64 20.51
N LEU A 84 2.66 1.97 20.06
CA LEU A 84 2.89 2.46 18.69
C LEU A 84 2.81 1.37 17.61
N SER A 85 2.42 0.14 17.97
CA SER A 85 2.07 -0.91 17.00
C SER A 85 0.72 -0.66 16.33
N PHE A 86 -0.18 0.05 17.02
CA PHE A 86 -1.57 0.22 16.61
C PHE A 86 -2.25 -1.13 16.31
N ASP A 87 -1.99 -2.15 17.15
CA ASP A 87 -2.50 -3.53 16.95
C ASP A 87 -4.03 -3.64 17.08
N ASN A 88 -4.65 -2.69 17.76
CA ASN A 88 -6.11 -2.51 17.84
C ASN A 88 -6.73 -1.98 16.53
N VAL A 89 -5.95 -1.37 15.62
CA VAL A 89 -6.46 -0.85 14.35
C VAL A 89 -6.53 -1.97 13.31
N ARG A 90 -7.71 -2.20 12.73
CA ARG A 90 -7.92 -3.24 11.69
C ARG A 90 -7.12 -2.90 10.42
N GLU A 91 -6.68 -3.93 9.67
CA GLU A 91 -5.93 -3.75 8.41
C GLU A 91 -6.62 -2.78 7.43
N LYS A 92 -7.95 -2.88 7.29
CA LYS A 92 -8.72 -2.00 6.41
C LYS A 92 -8.69 -0.53 6.85
N ASP A 93 -8.51 -0.27 8.15
CA ASP A 93 -8.55 1.06 8.75
C ASP A 93 -7.16 1.71 8.80
N THR A 94 -6.07 0.92 8.60
CA THR A 94 -4.69 1.45 8.49
C THR A 94 -4.46 2.28 7.24
N THR A 95 -5.36 2.17 6.27
CA THR A 95 -5.36 2.99 5.06
C THR A 95 -6.71 3.67 4.90
N LYS A 96 -7.16 4.34 5.98
CA LYS A 96 -8.43 5.06 6.04
C LYS A 96 -8.62 6.00 4.84
N HIS A 97 -9.85 6.17 4.39
CA HIS A 97 -10.29 7.05 3.30
C HIS A 97 -9.25 7.26 2.17
N ILE A 98 -8.88 8.52 1.86
CA ILE A 98 -8.05 8.90 0.70
C ILE A 98 -6.61 8.36 0.74
N HIS A 99 -6.11 7.92 1.91
CA HIS A 99 -4.79 7.31 2.01
C HIS A 99 -4.64 6.03 1.18
N ARG A 100 -5.74 5.34 0.86
CA ARG A 100 -5.76 4.14 0.02
C ARG A 100 -5.86 4.42 -1.49
N LEU A 101 -5.96 5.66 -1.90
CA LEU A 101 -6.20 6.02 -3.30
C LEU A 101 -5.23 5.34 -4.27
N HIS A 102 -3.95 5.30 -3.93
CA HIS A 102 -2.93 4.59 -4.70
C HIS A 102 -2.02 3.76 -3.79
N PRO A 103 -1.67 2.51 -4.17
CA PRO A 103 -0.70 1.71 -3.43
C PRO A 103 0.69 2.36 -3.47
N TYR A 104 1.30 2.52 -2.31
CA TYR A 104 2.65 3.05 -2.16
C TYR A 104 3.41 2.19 -1.14
N LYS A 105 4.58 1.67 -1.52
CA LYS A 105 5.40 0.82 -0.66
C LYS A 105 6.26 1.71 0.25
N GLY A 106 6.41 1.31 1.51
CA GLY A 106 7.26 2.04 2.46
C GLY A 106 6.60 3.26 3.12
N LYS A 107 5.27 3.47 2.98
CA LYS A 107 4.58 4.50 3.73
C LYS A 107 4.23 4.03 5.15
N PHE A 108 4.34 4.93 6.11
CA PHE A 108 3.76 4.71 7.44
C PHE A 108 2.22 4.82 7.41
N ILE A 109 1.58 4.30 8.45
CA ILE A 109 0.13 4.41 8.60
C ILE A 109 -0.26 5.82 9.07
N PRO A 110 -1.41 6.37 8.63
CA PRO A 110 -1.86 7.71 9.02
C PRO A 110 -2.03 7.86 10.53
N GLN A 111 -2.41 6.82 11.25
CA GLN A 111 -2.54 6.83 12.71
C GLN A 111 -1.22 7.16 13.43
N LEU A 112 -0.08 6.79 12.84
CA LEU A 112 1.22 7.17 13.38
C LEU A 112 1.48 8.67 13.23
N VAL A 113 1.12 9.25 12.09
CA VAL A 113 1.24 10.70 11.85
C VAL A 113 0.31 11.45 12.79
N GLN A 114 -0.95 11.02 12.87
CA GLN A 114 -1.95 11.59 13.76
C GLN A 114 -1.47 11.64 15.19
N TYR A 115 -0.92 10.54 15.71
CA TYR A 115 -0.40 10.44 17.07
C TYR A 115 0.59 11.55 17.44
N PHE A 116 1.43 12.00 16.50
CA PHE A 116 2.40 13.07 16.76
C PHE A 116 1.86 14.47 16.43
N LEU A 117 0.87 14.58 15.54
CA LEU A 117 0.31 15.87 15.14
C LEU A 117 -0.85 16.34 16.04
N ASP A 118 -1.66 15.41 16.58
CA ASP A 118 -2.80 15.74 17.42
C ASP A 118 -2.42 16.30 18.81
N ASP A 119 -3.40 16.76 19.57
CA ASP A 119 -3.25 17.36 20.89
C ASP A 119 -3.31 16.37 22.06
N HIS A 120 -3.50 15.06 21.78
CA HIS A 120 -3.60 14.08 22.86
C HIS A 120 -2.25 13.88 23.55
N LYS A 121 -2.31 13.55 24.85
CA LYS A 121 -1.14 13.22 25.68
C LYS A 121 -1.32 11.85 26.31
N ASP A 122 -0.20 11.16 26.49
CA ASP A 122 -0.13 9.88 27.19
C ASP A 122 1.24 9.66 27.83
N ASP A 123 1.51 8.46 28.35
CA ASP A 123 2.77 8.13 29.03
C ASP A 123 4.01 8.28 28.13
N PHE A 124 3.86 8.23 26.81
CA PHE A 124 4.93 8.35 25.83
C PHE A 124 4.99 9.71 25.15
N LYS A 125 3.84 10.30 24.86
CA LYS A 125 3.70 11.65 24.31
C LYS A 125 3.22 12.60 25.41
N GLN A 126 4.15 13.17 26.14
CA GLN A 126 3.85 14.08 27.28
C GLN A 126 3.57 15.51 26.82
N ASN A 127 3.96 15.89 25.60
CA ASN A 127 3.80 17.24 25.07
C ASN A 127 2.95 17.24 23.81
N VAL A 128 2.20 18.32 23.61
CA VAL A 128 1.62 18.67 22.32
C VAL A 128 2.70 19.40 21.53
N TYR A 129 3.09 18.85 20.39
CA TYR A 129 4.19 19.40 19.58
C TYR A 129 3.70 20.41 18.56
N PHE A 130 2.48 20.20 18.06
CA PHE A 130 1.90 21.01 16.99
C PHE A 130 0.45 21.34 17.32
N LYS A 131 -0.08 22.42 16.71
CA LYS A 131 -1.44 22.89 16.91
C LYS A 131 -2.08 23.32 15.58
N PRO A 132 -3.40 23.39 15.47
CA PRO A 132 -4.07 23.91 14.29
C PRO A 132 -3.51 25.28 13.88
N GLY A 133 -3.28 25.46 12.58
CA GLY A 133 -2.66 26.66 12.01
C GLY A 133 -1.13 26.59 11.87
N ASP A 134 -0.45 25.67 12.54
CA ASP A 134 0.99 25.43 12.34
C ASP A 134 1.30 24.97 10.91
N ILE A 135 2.54 25.16 10.47
CA ILE A 135 3.02 24.68 9.18
C ILE A 135 3.95 23.49 9.39
N ILE A 136 3.60 22.34 8.83
CA ILE A 136 4.38 21.10 8.88
C ILE A 136 4.98 20.82 7.51
N ILE A 137 6.24 20.39 7.47
CA ILE A 137 6.87 19.96 6.21
C ILE A 137 7.23 18.48 6.24
N ASP A 138 7.02 17.82 5.09
CA ASP A 138 7.51 16.48 4.79
C ASP A 138 8.45 16.56 3.57
N PRO A 139 9.78 16.57 3.79
CA PRO A 139 10.76 16.66 2.70
C PRO A 139 10.91 15.35 1.90
N PHE A 140 10.20 14.29 2.26
CA PHE A 140 10.12 13.01 1.54
C PHE A 140 8.66 12.57 1.43
N SER A 141 7.82 13.47 0.91
CA SER A 141 6.36 13.35 1.05
C SER A 141 5.74 12.12 0.37
N GLY A 142 6.43 11.52 -0.60
CA GLY A 142 5.99 10.31 -1.28
C GLY A 142 4.55 10.42 -1.76
N SER A 143 3.66 9.63 -1.17
CA SER A 143 2.23 9.67 -1.48
C SER A 143 1.41 10.62 -0.59
N GLY A 144 2.04 11.51 0.17
CA GLY A 144 1.40 12.60 0.91
C GLY A 144 0.67 12.19 2.19
N THR A 145 1.15 11.17 2.91
CA THR A 145 0.47 10.74 4.15
C THR A 145 0.50 11.83 5.22
N THR A 146 1.65 12.48 5.41
CA THR A 146 1.81 13.58 6.36
C THR A 146 0.92 14.77 6.00
N LEU A 147 0.86 15.14 4.70
CA LEU A 147 0.09 16.29 4.25
C LEU A 147 -1.42 16.09 4.45
N VAL A 148 -1.91 14.89 4.10
CA VAL A 148 -3.33 14.54 4.29
C VAL A 148 -3.69 14.57 5.77
N GLN A 149 -2.84 14.03 6.64
CA GLN A 149 -3.12 14.02 8.09
C GLN A 149 -3.02 15.42 8.69
N ALA A 150 -2.03 16.24 8.29
CA ALA A 150 -1.94 17.63 8.71
C ALA A 150 -3.22 18.42 8.35
N HIS A 151 -3.81 18.17 7.18
CA HIS A 151 -5.07 18.75 6.76
C HIS A 151 -6.25 18.36 7.65
N GLU A 152 -6.30 17.11 8.14
CA GLU A 152 -7.33 16.68 9.09
C GLU A 152 -7.19 17.38 10.45
N GLU A 153 -5.93 17.63 10.88
CA GLU A 153 -5.62 18.29 12.14
C GLU A 153 -5.62 19.84 12.04
N GLY A 154 -6.06 20.41 10.92
CA GLY A 154 -6.14 21.88 10.73
C GLY A 154 -4.78 22.55 10.56
N MET A 155 -3.75 21.83 10.16
CA MET A 155 -2.39 22.34 9.97
C MET A 155 -2.09 22.57 8.50
N HIS A 156 -1.36 23.65 8.20
CA HIS A 156 -0.81 23.86 6.87
C HIS A 156 0.31 22.88 6.59
N SER A 157 0.51 22.51 5.32
CA SER A 157 1.50 21.51 4.99
C SER A 157 2.29 21.79 3.71
N ILE A 158 3.57 21.40 3.73
CA ILE A 158 4.45 21.46 2.56
C ILE A 158 5.02 20.08 2.33
N GLY A 159 4.88 19.53 1.13
CA GLY A 159 5.52 18.29 0.72
C GLY A 159 6.55 18.54 -0.37
N ILE A 160 7.74 17.95 -0.24
CA ILE A 160 8.75 17.96 -1.30
C ILE A 160 8.92 16.52 -1.79
N GLU A 161 8.97 16.35 -3.11
CA GLU A 161 9.04 15.03 -3.73
C GLU A 161 9.70 15.14 -5.12
N ILE A 162 10.69 14.30 -5.40
CA ILE A 162 11.38 14.30 -6.70
C ILE A 162 10.55 13.66 -7.81
N SER A 163 9.69 12.69 -7.46
CA SER A 163 8.83 11.98 -8.39
C SER A 163 7.60 12.81 -8.75
N ARG A 164 7.49 13.25 -10.01
CA ARG A 164 6.29 13.95 -10.50
C ARG A 164 5.01 13.13 -10.34
N PHE A 165 5.12 11.81 -10.46
CA PHE A 165 3.96 10.93 -10.27
C PHE A 165 3.50 10.90 -8.81
N ASN A 166 4.42 10.85 -7.85
CA ASN A 166 4.08 10.93 -6.43
C ASN A 166 3.50 12.29 -6.06
N CYS A 167 4.05 13.37 -6.62
CA CYS A 167 3.44 14.71 -6.48
C CYS A 167 1.99 14.71 -6.97
N MET A 168 1.71 14.11 -8.12
CA MET A 168 0.35 13.99 -8.66
C MET A 168 -0.57 13.17 -7.75
N ILE A 169 -0.08 12.05 -7.18
CA ILE A 169 -0.85 11.25 -6.20
C ILE A 169 -1.20 12.08 -4.97
N THR A 170 -0.25 12.87 -4.46
CA THR A 170 -0.47 13.73 -3.29
C THR A 170 -1.44 14.86 -3.61
N GLU A 171 -1.28 15.50 -4.76
CA GLU A 171 -2.14 16.60 -5.20
C GLU A 171 -3.60 16.17 -5.31
N VAL A 172 -3.88 15.05 -6.00
CA VAL A 172 -5.26 14.58 -6.19
C VAL A 172 -5.94 14.14 -4.88
N LYS A 173 -5.20 13.86 -3.83
CA LYS A 173 -5.77 13.60 -2.50
C LYS A 173 -6.28 14.86 -1.81
N LEU A 174 -5.64 16.00 -2.07
CA LEU A 174 -5.89 17.25 -1.37
C LEU A 174 -6.78 18.23 -2.16
N LEU A 175 -7.00 17.99 -3.46
CA LEU A 175 -7.91 18.78 -4.29
C LEU A 175 -9.37 18.69 -3.82
N ASP A 176 -10.13 19.74 -4.11
CA ASP A 176 -11.58 19.76 -3.95
C ASP A 176 -12.26 19.36 -5.26
N TYR A 177 -13.24 18.46 -5.18
CA TYR A 177 -13.95 17.92 -6.32
C TYR A 177 -15.44 18.23 -6.28
N ASN A 178 -16.01 18.54 -7.44
CA ASN A 178 -17.43 18.36 -7.65
C ASN A 178 -17.68 16.86 -7.88
N LEU A 179 -18.26 16.20 -6.86
CA LEU A 179 -18.45 14.75 -6.87
C LEU A 179 -19.42 14.27 -7.95
N ASP A 180 -20.41 15.07 -8.31
CA ASP A 180 -21.39 14.71 -9.34
C ASP A 180 -20.72 14.73 -10.72
N SER A 181 -20.00 15.80 -11.04
CA SER A 181 -19.20 15.90 -12.26
C SER A 181 -18.16 14.79 -12.37
N LEU A 182 -17.43 14.49 -11.28
CA LEU A 182 -16.46 13.41 -11.28
C LEU A 182 -17.12 12.04 -11.49
N ARG A 183 -18.28 11.81 -10.87
CA ARG A 183 -19.06 10.57 -11.03
C ARG A 183 -19.52 10.38 -12.47
N GLU A 184 -19.99 11.46 -13.11
CA GLU A 184 -20.38 11.43 -14.52
C GLU A 184 -19.21 11.01 -15.42
N GLU A 185 -18.03 11.59 -15.23
CA GLU A 185 -16.83 11.20 -16.00
C GLU A 185 -16.44 9.73 -15.76
N VAL A 186 -16.55 9.24 -14.51
CA VAL A 186 -16.34 7.81 -14.19
C VAL A 186 -17.32 6.93 -14.98
N ILE A 187 -18.60 7.29 -15.02
CA ILE A 187 -19.63 6.53 -15.74
C ILE A 187 -19.33 6.54 -17.25
N ASN A 188 -18.97 7.69 -17.80
CA ASN A 188 -18.66 7.85 -19.23
C ASN A 188 -17.47 6.98 -19.65
N ILE A 189 -16.36 6.97 -18.90
CA ILE A 189 -15.21 6.11 -19.19
C ILE A 189 -15.58 4.62 -19.06
N ASN A 190 -16.36 4.24 -18.03
CA ASN A 190 -16.79 2.85 -17.88
C ASN A 190 -17.69 2.39 -19.04
N ARG A 191 -18.57 3.26 -19.53
CA ARG A 191 -19.41 3.00 -20.72
C ARG A 191 -18.53 2.82 -21.95
N ALA A 192 -17.62 3.75 -22.22
CA ALA A 192 -16.68 3.68 -23.34
C ALA A 192 -15.82 2.40 -23.32
N LEU A 193 -15.31 1.99 -22.14
CA LEU A 193 -14.60 0.72 -21.99
C LEU A 193 -15.49 -0.50 -22.24
N SER A 194 -16.79 -0.41 -21.94
CA SER A 194 -17.74 -1.50 -22.21
C SER A 194 -18.00 -1.65 -23.69
N GLU A 195 -18.24 -0.54 -24.39
CA GLU A 195 -18.48 -0.49 -25.83
C GLU A 195 -17.23 -0.91 -26.61
N TYR A 196 -16.05 -0.44 -26.18
CA TYR A 196 -14.78 -0.84 -26.78
C TYR A 196 -14.54 -2.36 -26.78
N ARG A 197 -15.18 -3.10 -25.85
CA ARG A 197 -14.98 -4.53 -25.64
C ARG A 197 -16.01 -5.45 -26.30
N VAL A 198 -17.18 -4.94 -26.68
CA VAL A 198 -18.33 -5.77 -27.13
C VAL A 198 -18.00 -6.69 -28.32
N ASP A 199 -17.17 -6.26 -29.25
CA ASP A 199 -16.87 -7.01 -30.49
C ASP A 199 -15.56 -7.83 -30.42
N ARG A 200 -14.99 -8.05 -29.23
CA ARG A 200 -13.68 -8.69 -29.14
C ARG A 200 -13.73 -10.17 -28.84
N LYS A 201 -13.02 -10.95 -29.67
CA LYS A 201 -12.74 -12.39 -29.48
C LYS A 201 -12.20 -12.71 -28.08
N SER A 202 -11.44 -11.79 -27.47
CA SER A 202 -10.90 -11.92 -26.12
C SER A 202 -11.97 -12.03 -25.03
N ALA A 203 -13.16 -11.44 -25.21
CA ALA A 203 -14.24 -11.56 -24.23
C ALA A 203 -14.83 -12.99 -24.20
N THR A 204 -15.09 -13.56 -25.38
CA THR A 204 -15.58 -14.94 -25.49
C THR A 204 -14.53 -15.94 -25.02
N PHE A 205 -13.26 -15.74 -25.40
CA PHE A 205 -12.14 -16.52 -24.91
C PHE A 205 -12.07 -16.51 -23.36
N GLU A 206 -12.17 -15.33 -22.75
CA GLU A 206 -12.10 -15.21 -21.30
C GLU A 206 -13.25 -15.92 -20.59
N GLN A 207 -14.46 -15.89 -21.13
CA GLN A 207 -15.62 -16.62 -20.58
C GLN A 207 -15.39 -18.13 -20.63
N GLU A 208 -14.97 -18.66 -21.79
CA GLU A 208 -14.68 -20.09 -21.94
C GLU A 208 -13.50 -20.53 -21.05
N LEU A 209 -12.46 -19.74 -20.99
CA LEU A 209 -11.32 -20.00 -20.10
C LEU A 209 -11.75 -20.05 -18.62
N LEU A 210 -12.62 -19.13 -18.18
CA LEU A 210 -13.15 -19.14 -16.81
C LEU A 210 -13.97 -20.39 -16.51
N TYR A 211 -14.77 -20.86 -17.48
CA TYR A 211 -15.50 -22.11 -17.35
C TYR A 211 -14.56 -23.29 -17.10
N PHE A 212 -13.52 -23.44 -17.95
CA PHE A 212 -12.56 -24.53 -17.79
C PHE A 212 -11.74 -24.41 -16.49
N ILE A 213 -11.29 -23.23 -16.12
CA ILE A 213 -10.58 -23.00 -14.84
C ILE A 213 -11.45 -23.39 -13.66
N THR A 214 -12.72 -22.99 -13.67
CA THR A 214 -13.66 -23.29 -12.57
C THR A 214 -13.87 -24.78 -12.44
N LYS A 215 -14.15 -25.47 -13.54
CA LYS A 215 -14.33 -26.92 -13.58
C LYS A 215 -13.07 -27.65 -13.09
N TYR A 216 -11.89 -27.23 -13.56
CA TYR A 216 -10.61 -27.81 -13.19
C TYR A 216 -10.28 -27.60 -11.70
N ASN A 217 -10.46 -26.38 -11.21
CA ASN A 217 -10.21 -26.06 -9.81
C ASN A 217 -11.15 -26.80 -8.85
N ASN A 218 -12.44 -26.93 -9.20
CA ASN A 218 -13.39 -27.70 -8.40
C ASN A 218 -12.99 -29.17 -8.29
N LYS A 219 -12.40 -29.75 -9.33
CA LYS A 219 -11.95 -31.13 -9.35
C LYS A 219 -10.63 -31.36 -8.59
N TYR A 220 -9.62 -30.53 -8.85
CA TYR A 220 -8.25 -30.78 -8.39
C TYR A 220 -7.78 -29.89 -7.23
N PHE A 221 -8.42 -28.75 -7.03
CA PHE A 221 -8.09 -27.77 -5.98
C PHE A 221 -9.35 -27.32 -5.21
N PRO A 222 -10.20 -28.25 -4.73
CA PRO A 222 -11.43 -27.88 -4.03
C PRO A 222 -11.09 -27.06 -2.79
N SER A 223 -11.75 -25.90 -2.64
CA SER A 223 -11.53 -25.00 -1.50
C SER A 223 -12.71 -25.10 -0.53
N PRO A 224 -12.46 -25.22 0.78
CA PRO A 224 -11.19 -25.02 1.50
C PRO A 224 -10.35 -26.31 1.68
N GLU A 225 -10.87 -27.48 1.31
CA GLU A 225 -10.34 -28.81 1.63
C GLU A 225 -8.89 -29.01 1.15
N PHE A 226 -8.58 -28.61 -0.09
CA PHE A 226 -7.22 -28.69 -0.63
C PHE A 226 -6.22 -27.86 0.20
N LYS A 227 -6.62 -26.64 0.58
CA LYS A 227 -5.75 -25.77 1.40
C LYS A 227 -5.45 -26.37 2.76
N TYR A 228 -6.45 -27.00 3.38
CA TYR A 228 -6.30 -27.68 4.66
C TYR A 228 -5.34 -28.85 4.56
N LYS A 229 -5.50 -29.71 3.53
CA LYS A 229 -4.61 -30.85 3.29
C LYS A 229 -3.17 -30.45 3.07
N VAL A 230 -2.92 -29.41 2.26
CA VAL A 230 -1.58 -28.85 2.04
C VAL A 230 -0.98 -28.31 3.35
N GLN A 231 -1.78 -27.63 4.17
CA GLN A 231 -1.29 -27.05 5.42
C GLN A 231 -0.91 -28.11 6.45
N ASN A 232 -1.59 -29.24 6.46
CA ASN A 232 -1.33 -30.36 7.37
C ASN A 232 -0.32 -31.36 6.82
N GLY A 233 0.27 -31.12 5.64
CA GLY A 233 1.27 -32.00 5.04
C GLY A 233 0.71 -33.29 4.43
N GLU A 234 -0.62 -33.38 4.24
CA GLU A 234 -1.27 -34.54 3.59
C GLU A 234 -1.02 -34.59 2.08
N ILE A 235 -0.67 -33.46 1.48
CA ILE A 235 -0.34 -33.32 0.04
C ILE A 235 0.96 -32.54 -0.09
N ASP A 236 1.92 -33.08 -0.86
CA ASP A 236 3.05 -32.29 -1.35
C ASP A 236 2.56 -31.29 -2.39
N GLU A 237 2.45 -30.02 -1.95
CA GLU A 237 1.97 -28.93 -2.78
C GLU A 237 2.85 -28.73 -4.02
N GLY A 238 4.17 -28.89 -3.90
CA GLY A 238 5.12 -28.58 -4.95
C GLY A 238 4.98 -29.48 -6.15
N GLU A 239 4.99 -30.79 -5.92
CA GLU A 239 4.86 -31.79 -6.97
C GLU A 239 3.45 -31.82 -7.56
N TYR A 240 2.42 -31.81 -6.71
CA TYR A 240 1.03 -31.82 -7.15
C TYR A 240 0.68 -30.59 -8.01
N ALA A 241 1.07 -29.40 -7.55
CA ALA A 241 0.80 -28.17 -8.27
C ALA A 241 1.48 -28.15 -9.65
N LYS A 242 2.74 -28.58 -9.75
CA LYS A 242 3.50 -28.63 -10.99
C LYS A 242 2.88 -29.58 -12.02
N GLU A 243 2.45 -30.77 -11.58
CA GLU A 243 1.75 -31.73 -12.42
C GLU A 243 0.45 -31.16 -12.99
N LYS A 244 -0.41 -30.63 -12.10
CA LYS A 244 -1.73 -30.13 -12.48
C LYS A 244 -1.67 -28.81 -13.27
N GLU A 245 -0.67 -27.97 -13.04
CA GLU A 245 -0.41 -26.81 -13.88
C GLU A 245 -0.07 -27.22 -15.31
N LYS A 246 0.86 -28.16 -15.48
CA LYS A 246 1.27 -28.70 -16.80
C LYS A 246 0.10 -29.34 -17.57
N GLU A 247 -0.79 -30.02 -16.85
CA GLU A 247 -2.00 -30.60 -17.43
C GLU A 247 -2.96 -29.51 -17.93
N PHE A 248 -3.23 -28.49 -17.11
CA PHE A 248 -4.13 -27.40 -17.47
C PHE A 248 -3.59 -26.50 -18.59
N LEU A 249 -2.27 -26.33 -18.68
CA LEU A 249 -1.63 -25.53 -19.72
C LEU A 249 -1.95 -26.02 -21.14
N LYS A 250 -2.22 -27.30 -21.34
CA LYS A 250 -2.66 -27.85 -22.64
C LYS A 250 -4.00 -27.21 -23.05
N THR A 251 -4.99 -27.26 -22.16
CA THR A 251 -6.30 -26.63 -22.39
C THR A 251 -6.17 -25.12 -22.64
N TYR A 252 -5.30 -24.44 -21.90
CA TYR A 252 -5.05 -23.01 -22.09
C TYR A 252 -4.49 -22.71 -23.49
N ILE A 253 -3.49 -23.49 -23.96
CA ILE A 253 -2.88 -23.33 -25.28
C ILE A 253 -3.89 -23.60 -26.40
N ASP A 254 -4.74 -24.60 -26.25
CA ASP A 254 -5.77 -24.94 -27.23
C ASP A 254 -6.79 -23.81 -27.37
N LEU A 255 -7.19 -23.18 -26.25
CA LEU A 255 -8.07 -22.01 -26.28
C LEU A 255 -7.39 -20.80 -26.92
N ILE A 256 -6.12 -20.53 -26.63
CA ILE A 256 -5.34 -19.46 -27.27
C ILE A 256 -5.34 -19.64 -28.79
N LYS A 257 -5.09 -20.87 -29.28
CA LYS A 257 -5.13 -21.19 -30.72
C LYS A 257 -6.54 -21.04 -31.31
N LYS A 258 -7.56 -21.60 -30.65
CA LYS A 258 -8.96 -21.55 -31.07
C LYS A 258 -9.43 -20.11 -31.32
N TYR A 259 -9.09 -19.18 -30.44
CA TYR A 259 -9.51 -17.78 -30.50
C TYR A 259 -8.48 -16.87 -31.17
N ASN A 260 -7.33 -17.39 -31.60
CA ASN A 260 -6.21 -16.62 -32.15
C ASN A 260 -5.84 -15.42 -31.27
N ILE A 261 -5.58 -15.69 -29.97
CA ILE A 261 -5.23 -14.66 -28.99
C ILE A 261 -3.73 -14.36 -29.05
N GLU A 262 -3.39 -13.11 -29.29
CA GLU A 262 -2.01 -12.64 -29.24
C GLU A 262 -1.68 -12.13 -27.84
N LEU A 263 -0.78 -12.83 -27.14
CA LEU A 263 -0.41 -12.50 -25.76
C LEU A 263 0.63 -11.38 -25.68
N ARG A 264 1.59 -11.33 -26.60
CA ARG A 264 2.73 -10.40 -26.56
C ARG A 264 2.61 -9.29 -27.58
N GLN A 265 3.21 -8.14 -27.28
CA GLN A 265 3.44 -7.08 -28.25
C GLN A 265 4.49 -7.53 -29.28
N ALA A 266 4.52 -6.87 -30.45
CA ALA A 266 5.58 -7.06 -31.45
C ALA A 266 6.95 -6.59 -30.95
N THR A 267 6.96 -5.63 -30.04
CA THR A 267 8.17 -5.08 -29.39
C THR A 267 8.00 -5.09 -27.87
N SER A 268 9.10 -5.09 -27.14
CA SER A 268 9.12 -5.00 -25.67
C SER A 268 10.00 -3.82 -25.19
N LYS A 269 9.99 -2.73 -25.95
CA LYS A 269 10.85 -1.58 -25.69
C LYS A 269 10.44 -0.77 -24.46
N SER A 270 9.15 -0.74 -24.15
CA SER A 270 8.63 -0.02 -23.01
C SER A 270 8.20 -0.95 -21.88
N PHE A 271 8.00 -0.39 -20.67
CA PHE A 271 7.46 -1.15 -19.55
C PHE A 271 6.05 -1.69 -19.89
N LEU A 272 5.21 -0.87 -20.50
CA LEU A 272 3.85 -1.26 -20.86
C LEU A 272 3.84 -2.36 -21.92
N ASP A 273 4.77 -2.34 -22.87
CA ASP A 273 4.85 -3.39 -23.89
C ASP A 273 5.33 -4.72 -23.31
N LYS A 274 6.24 -4.69 -22.34
CA LYS A 274 6.76 -5.89 -21.70
C LYS A 274 5.75 -6.55 -20.76
N TRP A 275 5.03 -5.76 -19.96
CA TRP A 275 4.29 -6.24 -18.79
C TRP A 275 2.78 -6.40 -18.98
N TYR A 276 2.25 -6.14 -20.18
CA TYR A 276 0.81 -6.27 -20.45
C TYR A 276 0.54 -7.15 -21.67
N ILE A 277 -0.51 -7.98 -21.58
CA ILE A 277 -1.04 -8.70 -22.72
C ILE A 277 -1.48 -7.70 -23.79
N LYS A 278 -1.34 -8.04 -25.06
CA LYS A 278 -1.58 -7.15 -26.21
C LYS A 278 -2.94 -6.45 -26.14
N ASP A 279 -4.01 -7.15 -25.82
CA ASP A 279 -5.34 -6.55 -25.74
C ASP A 279 -5.50 -5.64 -24.51
N ILE A 280 -4.86 -5.98 -23.38
CA ILE A 280 -4.78 -5.09 -22.21
C ILE A 280 -4.07 -3.79 -22.55
N ARG A 281 -2.96 -3.87 -23.28
CA ARG A 281 -2.21 -2.67 -23.71
C ARG A 281 -3.08 -1.74 -24.55
N LYS A 282 -3.85 -2.29 -25.50
CA LYS A 282 -4.81 -1.52 -26.30
C LYS A 282 -5.91 -0.89 -25.45
N GLU A 283 -6.47 -1.63 -24.48
CA GLU A 283 -7.49 -1.07 -23.56
C GLU A 283 -6.90 0.06 -22.69
N ILE A 284 -5.63 -0.05 -22.26
CA ILE A 284 -4.94 1.01 -21.52
C ILE A 284 -4.82 2.26 -22.37
N ASP A 285 -4.36 2.14 -23.62
CA ASP A 285 -4.21 3.28 -24.53
C ASP A 285 -5.55 3.94 -24.81
N PHE A 286 -6.58 3.14 -25.04
CA PHE A 286 -7.95 3.63 -25.23
C PHE A 286 -8.45 4.40 -23.99
N ALA A 287 -8.35 3.78 -22.80
CA ALA A 287 -8.79 4.43 -21.56
C ALA A 287 -8.01 5.73 -21.29
N PHE A 288 -6.71 5.75 -21.58
CA PHE A 288 -5.89 6.94 -21.42
C PHE A 288 -6.28 8.04 -22.41
N ALA A 289 -6.66 7.68 -23.65
CA ALA A 289 -7.19 8.62 -24.63
C ALA A 289 -8.50 9.25 -24.13
N GLU A 290 -9.42 8.46 -23.54
CA GLU A 290 -10.64 8.97 -22.95
C GLU A 290 -10.36 9.94 -21.78
N VAL A 291 -9.45 9.57 -20.87
CA VAL A 291 -9.02 10.46 -19.77
C VAL A 291 -8.45 11.77 -20.30
N LYS A 292 -7.70 11.75 -21.40
CA LYS A 292 -7.14 12.98 -22.01
C LYS A 292 -8.19 13.94 -22.54
N LYS A 293 -9.37 13.47 -22.95
CA LYS A 293 -10.49 14.30 -23.46
C LYS A 293 -11.17 15.13 -22.36
N ILE A 294 -11.04 14.74 -21.09
CA ILE A 294 -11.69 15.41 -19.96
C ILE A 294 -11.21 16.85 -19.87
N LYS A 295 -12.16 17.80 -19.79
CA LYS A 295 -11.86 19.24 -19.75
C LYS A 295 -11.44 19.71 -18.37
N ASP A 296 -12.15 19.26 -17.30
CA ASP A 296 -11.81 19.61 -15.94
C ASP A 296 -10.46 18.99 -15.53
N ILE A 297 -9.49 19.83 -15.20
CA ILE A 297 -8.12 19.39 -14.91
C ILE A 297 -8.02 18.55 -13.63
N LYS A 298 -8.90 18.79 -12.63
CA LYS A 298 -8.93 18.04 -11.39
C LYS A 298 -9.46 16.63 -11.65
N ASN A 299 -10.59 16.53 -12.36
CA ASN A 299 -11.18 15.25 -12.78
C ASN A 299 -10.20 14.46 -13.66
N LYS A 300 -9.55 15.14 -14.61
CA LYS A 300 -8.52 14.52 -15.46
C LYS A 300 -7.38 13.92 -14.64
N LYS A 301 -6.81 14.66 -13.70
CA LYS A 301 -5.70 14.19 -12.84
C LYS A 301 -6.10 12.98 -11.98
N ILE A 302 -7.25 13.03 -11.31
CA ILE A 302 -7.64 11.92 -10.46
C ILE A 302 -7.99 10.67 -11.26
N LEU A 303 -8.64 10.80 -12.42
CA LEU A 303 -8.92 9.68 -13.30
C LEU A 303 -7.66 9.08 -13.92
N ALA A 304 -6.64 9.89 -14.22
CA ALA A 304 -5.31 9.41 -14.57
C ALA A 304 -4.68 8.58 -13.43
N VAL A 305 -4.78 9.04 -12.18
CA VAL A 305 -4.28 8.27 -11.02
C VAL A 305 -5.09 6.99 -10.81
N ILE A 306 -6.41 7.00 -10.99
CA ILE A 306 -7.25 5.80 -10.96
C ILE A 306 -6.83 4.81 -12.05
N LEU A 307 -6.58 5.30 -13.27
CA LEU A 307 -6.09 4.47 -14.37
C LEU A 307 -4.71 3.87 -14.03
N SER A 308 -3.79 4.64 -13.47
CA SER A 308 -2.48 4.14 -13.05
C SER A 308 -2.59 3.04 -11.98
N ARG A 309 -3.51 3.18 -11.01
CA ARG A 309 -3.81 2.13 -10.03
C ARG A 309 -4.38 0.87 -10.70
N THR A 310 -5.22 1.07 -11.70
CA THR A 310 -5.84 -0.01 -12.48
C THR A 310 -4.79 -0.79 -13.24
N ILE A 311 -3.95 -0.12 -14.01
CA ILE A 311 -2.91 -0.79 -14.80
C ILE A 311 -1.89 -1.49 -13.90
N ARG A 312 -1.54 -0.91 -12.76
CA ARG A 312 -0.69 -1.59 -11.76
C ARG A 312 -1.24 -2.97 -11.37
N SER A 313 -2.55 -3.11 -11.24
CA SER A 313 -3.20 -4.38 -10.88
C SER A 313 -3.39 -5.33 -12.06
N CYS A 314 -3.33 -4.83 -13.29
CA CYS A 314 -3.56 -5.59 -14.51
C CYS A 314 -2.27 -6.06 -15.20
N ARG A 315 -1.11 -5.88 -14.58
CA ARG A 315 0.17 -6.41 -15.08
C ARG A 315 0.11 -7.93 -15.20
N ALA A 316 0.75 -8.46 -16.23
CA ALA A 316 0.93 -9.89 -16.43
C ALA A 316 1.93 -10.45 -15.39
N THR A 317 1.48 -10.58 -14.15
CA THR A 317 2.26 -11.10 -13.02
C THR A 317 1.45 -12.12 -12.24
N THR A 318 2.12 -12.99 -11.48
CA THR A 318 1.44 -13.85 -10.52
C THR A 318 0.94 -13.03 -9.32
N HIS A 319 -0.04 -13.55 -8.59
CA HIS A 319 -0.53 -12.89 -7.37
C HIS A 319 0.52 -12.83 -6.23
N SER A 320 1.56 -13.64 -6.32
CA SER A 320 2.66 -13.66 -5.36
C SER A 320 3.76 -12.65 -5.70
N ASP A 321 3.84 -12.21 -6.97
CA ASP A 321 4.94 -11.43 -7.51
C ASP A 321 4.55 -9.97 -7.87
N LEU A 322 3.50 -9.46 -7.26
CA LEU A 322 3.05 -8.07 -7.50
C LEU A 322 4.08 -7.00 -7.10
N ALA A 323 5.01 -7.35 -6.22
CA ALA A 323 6.03 -6.43 -5.71
C ALA A 323 7.39 -6.58 -6.38
N THR A 324 7.73 -7.79 -6.82
CA THR A 324 9.00 -8.14 -7.47
C THR A 324 8.71 -8.59 -8.89
N LEU A 325 8.93 -7.72 -9.86
CA LEU A 325 8.68 -8.01 -11.27
C LEU A 325 9.84 -8.81 -11.85
N LYS A 326 9.79 -10.14 -11.77
CA LYS A 326 10.82 -11.02 -12.33
C LYS A 326 10.63 -11.20 -13.83
N GLU A 327 9.54 -11.88 -14.22
CA GLU A 327 9.18 -12.15 -15.60
C GLU A 327 7.67 -12.03 -15.81
N PRO A 328 7.21 -11.59 -17.00
CA PRO A 328 5.79 -11.53 -17.31
C PRO A 328 5.13 -12.92 -17.32
N GLN A 329 4.05 -13.07 -16.55
CA GLN A 329 3.24 -14.29 -16.52
C GLN A 329 2.02 -14.12 -17.43
N MET A 330 2.13 -14.61 -18.66
CA MET A 330 1.08 -14.46 -19.69
C MET A 330 0.23 -15.72 -19.91
N THR A 331 0.54 -16.81 -19.19
CA THR A 331 -0.21 -18.07 -19.25
C THR A 331 -0.97 -18.31 -17.94
N ALA A 332 -1.91 -19.26 -17.97
CA ALA A 332 -2.47 -19.80 -16.75
C ALA A 332 -1.35 -20.40 -15.88
N TYR A 333 -1.49 -20.32 -14.56
CA TYR A 333 -0.45 -20.75 -13.63
C TYR A 333 -1.05 -21.19 -12.29
N TYR A 334 -0.34 -22.06 -11.57
CA TYR A 334 -0.69 -22.37 -10.20
C TYR A 334 -0.36 -21.19 -9.28
N CYS A 335 -1.36 -20.72 -8.56
CA CYS A 335 -1.20 -19.59 -7.65
C CYS A 335 -0.94 -20.05 -6.22
N TRP A 336 0.29 -19.95 -5.76
CA TRP A 336 0.71 -20.29 -4.39
C TRP A 336 -0.08 -19.54 -3.31
N LYS A 337 -0.56 -18.34 -3.62
CA LYS A 337 -1.39 -17.54 -2.71
C LYS A 337 -2.83 -18.08 -2.61
N HIS A 338 -3.42 -18.45 -3.74
CA HIS A 338 -4.81 -18.89 -3.82
C HIS A 338 -4.95 -20.43 -3.75
N LYS A 339 -3.83 -21.15 -3.88
CA LYS A 339 -3.79 -22.64 -3.90
C LYS A 339 -4.69 -23.22 -4.98
N LYS A 340 -4.61 -22.69 -6.20
CA LYS A 340 -5.39 -23.13 -7.38
C LYS A 340 -4.83 -22.56 -8.67
N ILE A 341 -5.30 -23.06 -9.82
CA ILE A 341 -5.00 -22.45 -11.12
C ILE A 341 -5.64 -21.07 -11.21
N CYS A 342 -4.83 -20.08 -11.56
CA CYS A 342 -5.23 -18.71 -11.87
C CYS A 342 -4.85 -18.37 -13.32
N LYS A 343 -5.42 -17.30 -13.83
CA LYS A 343 -5.16 -16.77 -15.17
C LYS A 343 -4.62 -15.34 -15.09
N PRO A 344 -3.92 -14.87 -16.12
CA PRO A 344 -3.68 -13.45 -16.31
C PRO A 344 -4.99 -12.68 -16.44
N ILE A 345 -4.91 -11.38 -16.33
CA ILE A 345 -6.03 -10.47 -16.56
C ILE A 345 -6.13 -10.21 -18.06
N PHE A 346 -7.36 -10.19 -18.61
CA PHE A 346 -7.63 -9.95 -20.02
C PHE A 346 -8.46 -8.67 -20.27
N SER A 347 -8.82 -7.91 -19.24
CA SER A 347 -9.46 -6.60 -19.35
C SER A 347 -9.23 -5.74 -18.12
N ILE A 348 -9.03 -4.45 -18.32
CA ILE A 348 -8.91 -3.47 -17.24
C ILE A 348 -10.27 -3.03 -16.69
N LYS A 349 -11.36 -3.26 -17.40
CA LYS A 349 -12.69 -2.68 -17.13
C LYS A 349 -13.16 -2.88 -15.69
N SER A 350 -13.18 -4.13 -15.21
CA SER A 350 -13.67 -4.45 -13.86
C SER A 350 -12.81 -3.83 -12.76
N TRP A 351 -11.51 -3.71 -13.00
CA TRP A 351 -10.58 -3.08 -12.07
C TRP A 351 -10.73 -1.56 -12.06
N PHE A 352 -10.89 -0.94 -13.24
CA PHE A 352 -11.13 0.50 -13.36
C PHE A 352 -12.46 0.87 -12.67
N TYR A 353 -13.54 0.17 -12.96
CA TYR A 353 -14.85 0.36 -12.31
C TYR A 353 -14.70 0.33 -10.78
N ARG A 354 -14.15 -0.74 -10.25
CA ARG A 354 -13.99 -0.92 -8.80
C ARG A 354 -13.16 0.19 -8.16
N TYR A 355 -12.03 0.56 -8.77
CA TYR A 355 -11.16 1.59 -8.21
C TYR A 355 -11.73 2.98 -8.34
N ALA A 356 -12.46 3.26 -9.40
CA ALA A 356 -13.13 4.55 -9.59
C ALA A 356 -14.20 4.78 -8.52
N PHE A 357 -15.10 3.82 -8.30
CA PHE A 357 -16.13 3.95 -7.27
C PHE A 357 -15.56 3.91 -5.84
N ASP A 358 -14.57 3.06 -5.55
CA ASP A 358 -13.83 3.09 -4.27
C ASP A 358 -13.19 4.47 -4.02
N THR A 359 -12.69 5.12 -5.06
CA THR A 359 -12.08 6.45 -4.95
C THR A 359 -13.13 7.53 -4.68
N LEU A 360 -14.27 7.52 -5.38
CA LEU A 360 -15.38 8.46 -5.13
C LEU A 360 -15.84 8.42 -3.66
N GLU A 361 -16.07 7.24 -3.12
CA GLU A 361 -16.47 7.08 -1.71
C GLU A 361 -15.39 7.59 -0.75
N ARG A 362 -14.13 7.37 -1.05
CA ARG A 362 -13.01 7.84 -0.21
C ARG A 362 -12.85 9.36 -0.24
N ILE A 363 -13.04 9.98 -1.39
CA ILE A 363 -13.05 11.45 -1.50
C ILE A 363 -14.21 12.01 -0.68
N LYS A 364 -15.42 11.42 -0.80
CA LYS A 364 -16.61 11.84 -0.04
C LYS A 364 -16.39 11.76 1.48
N ILE A 365 -15.69 10.74 1.96
CA ILE A 365 -15.34 10.62 3.38
C ILE A 365 -14.33 11.71 3.76
N PHE A 366 -13.26 11.86 3.01
CA PHE A 366 -12.20 12.81 3.33
C PHE A 366 -12.65 14.27 3.23
N SER A 367 -13.52 14.62 2.29
CA SER A 367 -14.05 15.99 2.16
C SER A 367 -14.80 16.50 3.39
N LYS A 368 -15.26 15.58 4.26
CA LYS A 368 -15.90 15.92 5.55
C LYS A 368 -14.90 16.12 6.69
N LEU A 369 -13.68 15.61 6.54
CA LEU A 369 -12.61 15.68 7.53
C LEU A 369 -11.59 16.76 7.20
N LYS A 370 -11.51 17.13 5.93
CA LYS A 370 -10.59 18.13 5.43
C LYS A 370 -10.94 19.51 5.94
N THR A 371 -9.93 20.23 6.40
CA THR A 371 -10.05 21.63 6.87
C THR A 371 -9.65 22.63 5.78
N GLU A 372 -9.77 23.94 6.06
CA GLU A 372 -9.35 25.04 5.18
C GLU A 372 -7.83 25.32 5.23
N ALA A 373 -7.05 24.37 5.71
CA ALA A 373 -5.60 24.50 5.77
C ALA A 373 -4.97 24.61 4.37
N TYR A 374 -3.93 25.41 4.23
CA TYR A 374 -3.16 25.51 2.99
C TYR A 374 -2.20 24.34 2.83
N TYR A 375 -1.95 23.95 1.59
CA TYR A 375 -0.91 22.99 1.24
C TYR A 375 -0.11 23.43 0.02
N SER A 376 1.12 22.93 -0.08
CA SER A 376 1.95 23.06 -1.27
C SER A 376 2.74 21.80 -1.52
N ILE A 377 2.77 21.35 -2.77
CA ILE A 377 3.53 20.18 -3.20
C ILE A 377 4.60 20.65 -4.17
N LEU A 378 5.86 20.40 -3.81
CA LEU A 378 7.03 20.90 -4.53
C LEU A 378 7.71 19.73 -5.26
N PRO A 379 7.59 19.61 -6.60
CA PRO A 379 8.33 18.62 -7.38
C PRO A 379 9.79 19.05 -7.53
N ALA A 380 10.59 18.83 -6.48
CA ALA A 380 11.94 19.33 -6.34
C ALA A 380 12.84 18.40 -5.53
N ASP A 381 14.15 18.65 -5.56
CA ASP A 381 15.11 18.01 -4.67
C ASP A 381 15.12 18.72 -3.31
N SER A 382 14.88 17.98 -2.24
CA SER A 382 14.83 18.52 -0.87
C SER A 382 16.19 19.01 -0.35
N ARG A 383 17.29 18.62 -1.01
CA ARG A 383 18.65 18.99 -0.59
C ARG A 383 18.97 20.46 -0.80
N ASP A 384 18.28 21.15 -1.74
CA ASP A 384 18.64 22.51 -2.16
C ASP A 384 17.48 23.40 -2.57
N VAL A 385 16.23 22.91 -2.56
CA VAL A 385 15.05 23.68 -2.96
C VAL A 385 14.85 24.91 -2.07
N ASP A 386 14.58 26.06 -2.69
CA ASP A 386 14.11 27.25 -2.01
C ASP A 386 12.60 27.16 -1.79
N ILE A 387 12.21 26.85 -0.57
CA ILE A 387 10.82 26.61 -0.19
C ILE A 387 9.96 27.87 -0.37
N PHE A 388 10.45 29.05 0.01
CA PHE A 388 9.70 30.30 -0.15
C PHE A 388 9.40 30.58 -1.62
N LYS A 389 10.42 30.51 -2.47
CA LYS A 389 10.30 30.74 -3.91
C LYS A 389 9.34 29.76 -4.58
N GLU A 390 9.41 28.49 -4.20
CA GLU A 390 8.57 27.45 -4.82
C GLU A 390 7.12 27.51 -4.31
N VAL A 391 6.88 27.84 -3.04
CA VAL A 391 5.52 28.06 -2.50
C VAL A 391 4.90 29.31 -3.11
N GLU A 392 5.65 30.41 -3.23
CA GLU A 392 5.17 31.67 -3.82
C GLU A 392 4.64 31.50 -5.25
N LYS A 393 5.35 30.72 -6.08
CA LYS A 393 4.92 30.40 -7.46
C LYS A 393 3.55 29.69 -7.51
N ARG A 394 3.20 28.94 -6.48
CA ARG A 394 1.98 28.12 -6.41
C ARG A 394 0.85 28.76 -5.66
N ASN A 395 1.14 29.41 -4.54
CA ASN A 395 0.15 30.02 -3.66
C ASN A 395 0.76 31.20 -2.90
N LYS A 396 0.55 32.41 -3.41
CA LYS A 396 1.06 33.65 -2.80
C LYS A 396 0.55 33.87 -1.37
N LYS A 397 -0.75 33.62 -1.12
CA LYS A 397 -1.34 33.76 0.23
C LYS A 397 -0.68 32.82 1.23
N PHE A 398 -0.46 31.57 0.84
CA PHE A 398 0.25 30.62 1.69
C PHE A 398 1.71 31.04 1.92
N CYS A 399 2.39 31.58 0.91
CA CYS A 399 3.75 32.11 1.07
C CYS A 399 3.82 33.28 2.06
N GLU A 400 2.83 34.16 2.07
CA GLU A 400 2.74 35.25 3.05
C GLU A 400 2.63 34.73 4.49
N ILE A 401 1.78 33.70 4.70
CA ILE A 401 1.67 33.01 6.00
C ILE A 401 3.00 32.37 6.37
N LEU A 402 3.60 31.63 5.46
CA LEU A 402 4.87 30.95 5.66
C LEU A 402 6.01 31.91 6.05
N ARG A 403 6.08 33.10 5.42
CA ARG A 403 7.09 34.11 5.75
C ARG A 403 6.88 34.72 7.14
N LYS A 404 5.63 34.87 7.58
CA LYS A 404 5.30 35.44 8.88
C LYS A 404 5.59 34.50 10.05
N GLN A 405 5.20 33.21 9.93
CA GLN A 405 5.28 32.29 11.07
C GLN A 405 6.33 31.18 10.92
N LYS A 406 6.99 31.07 9.76
CA LYS A 406 7.92 29.97 9.42
C LYS A 406 7.30 28.59 9.57
N ILE A 407 8.08 27.54 9.52
CA ILE A 407 7.65 26.12 9.64
C ILE A 407 7.90 25.66 11.07
N GLN A 408 6.91 25.10 11.74
CA GLN A 408 7.00 24.66 13.13
C GLN A 408 7.73 23.34 13.28
N GLY A 409 7.67 22.47 12.26
CA GLY A 409 8.42 21.21 12.33
C GLY A 409 8.32 20.33 11.11
N ILE A 410 8.92 19.15 11.26
CA ILE A 410 9.00 18.11 10.25
C ILE A 410 8.38 16.82 10.79
N PHE A 411 7.52 16.19 10.00
CA PHE A 411 7.16 14.79 10.20
C PHE A 411 7.40 14.03 8.89
N THR A 412 8.33 13.06 8.90
CA THR A 412 8.78 12.41 7.66
C THR A 412 9.28 10.99 7.85
N SER A 413 9.35 10.22 6.74
CA SER A 413 10.06 8.95 6.65
C SER A 413 10.95 8.97 5.40
N PRO A 414 12.24 9.23 5.55
CA PRO A 414 13.18 9.17 4.43
C PRO A 414 13.24 7.76 3.83
N PRO A 415 13.71 7.61 2.59
CA PRO A 415 14.05 6.31 2.03
C PRO A 415 15.01 5.55 2.97
N TYR A 416 14.91 4.22 3.02
CA TYR A 416 15.84 3.40 3.81
C TYR A 416 16.99 2.91 2.92
N VAL A 417 18.21 2.91 3.47
CA VAL A 417 19.43 2.56 2.72
C VAL A 417 19.27 1.21 2.02
N GLY A 418 19.36 1.21 0.69
CA GLY A 418 19.40 0.02 -0.14
C GLY A 418 18.18 -0.90 -0.04
N GLN A 419 16.98 -0.33 0.17
CA GLN A 419 15.77 -1.16 0.30
C GLN A 419 14.77 -0.99 -0.84
N ILE A 420 14.70 0.17 -1.47
CA ILE A 420 13.64 0.48 -2.45
C ILE A 420 14.20 1.37 -3.55
N ASP A 421 13.88 1.04 -4.81
CA ASP A 421 13.98 1.93 -5.96
C ASP A 421 12.58 2.49 -6.23
N TYR A 422 12.33 3.72 -5.84
CA TYR A 422 10.97 4.30 -5.88
C TYR A 422 10.49 4.58 -7.30
N HIS A 423 11.38 5.02 -8.21
CA HIS A 423 11.03 5.22 -9.60
C HIS A 423 10.68 3.90 -10.30
N GLU A 424 11.43 2.83 -10.02
CA GLU A 424 11.17 1.51 -10.59
C GLU A 424 9.81 0.94 -10.17
N GLN A 425 9.38 1.18 -8.94
CA GLN A 425 8.05 0.74 -8.48
C GLN A 425 6.89 1.34 -9.26
N HIS A 426 7.10 2.52 -9.86
CA HIS A 426 6.11 3.25 -10.63
C HIS A 426 6.45 3.33 -12.12
N ALA A 427 7.37 2.50 -12.63
CA ALA A 427 7.80 2.49 -14.03
C ALA A 427 6.63 2.47 -15.02
N TYR A 428 5.56 1.72 -14.71
CA TYR A 428 4.32 1.71 -15.51
C TYR A 428 3.64 3.08 -15.63
N ALA A 429 3.71 3.92 -14.59
CA ALA A 429 3.11 5.25 -14.60
C ALA A 429 4.01 6.25 -15.33
N TYR A 430 5.33 6.13 -15.18
CA TYR A 430 6.29 6.93 -15.92
C TYR A 430 6.14 6.70 -17.43
N ASP A 431 6.03 5.44 -17.84
CA ASP A 431 5.80 5.07 -19.23
C ASP A 431 4.43 5.58 -19.76
N LEU A 432 3.34 5.38 -18.98
CA LEU A 432 2.01 5.84 -19.37
C LEU A 432 1.91 7.36 -19.55
N PHE A 433 2.50 8.12 -18.62
CA PHE A 433 2.37 9.58 -18.60
C PHE A 433 3.50 10.32 -19.33
N GLY A 434 4.54 9.60 -19.75
CA GLY A 434 5.73 10.21 -20.35
C GLY A 434 6.51 11.09 -19.36
N PHE A 435 6.49 10.74 -18.06
CA PHE A 435 7.27 11.47 -17.07
C PHE A 435 8.73 11.06 -17.12
N GLU A 436 9.61 12.03 -16.97
CA GLU A 436 11.05 11.79 -16.81
C GLU A 436 11.35 11.15 -15.45
N ARG A 437 12.17 10.13 -15.44
CA ARG A 437 12.71 9.51 -14.22
C ARG A 437 13.93 10.30 -13.75
N LYS A 438 14.10 10.36 -12.44
CA LYS A 438 15.24 11.04 -11.78
C LYS A 438 15.90 10.10 -10.77
N ASP A 439 16.22 8.90 -11.21
CA ASP A 439 16.80 7.84 -10.37
C ASP A 439 18.10 8.29 -9.70
N GLU A 440 18.90 9.14 -10.37
CA GLU A 440 20.15 9.70 -9.86
C GLU A 440 19.96 10.62 -8.64
N LEU A 441 18.76 11.20 -8.47
CA LEU A 441 18.43 12.05 -7.32
C LEU A 441 17.93 11.27 -6.12
N GLU A 442 17.63 9.97 -6.26
CA GLU A 442 17.18 9.14 -5.13
C GLU A 442 18.27 9.03 -4.05
N ILE A 443 17.86 9.21 -2.79
CA ILE A 443 18.74 9.02 -1.62
C ILE A 443 18.60 7.58 -1.14
N GLY A 444 19.72 6.83 -1.09
CA GLY A 444 19.77 5.44 -0.62
C GLY A 444 18.99 4.42 -1.46
N PRO A 445 19.01 4.48 -2.81
CA PRO A 445 18.27 3.53 -3.65
C PRO A 445 18.82 2.10 -3.53
N LEU A 446 17.97 1.12 -3.84
CA LEU A 446 18.29 -0.31 -3.75
C LEU A 446 19.52 -0.68 -4.61
N TYR A 447 19.63 -0.14 -5.82
CA TYR A 447 20.70 -0.48 -6.75
C TYR A 447 22.10 -0.07 -6.25
N LYS A 448 22.21 0.92 -5.33
CA LYS A 448 23.47 1.30 -4.67
C LYS A 448 23.86 0.36 -3.52
N GLY A 449 22.94 -0.55 -3.12
CA GLY A 449 23.18 -1.50 -2.04
C GLY A 449 23.28 -0.87 -0.65
N GLN A 450 23.96 -1.58 0.28
CA GLN A 450 24.07 -1.21 1.69
C GLN A 450 25.55 -1.16 2.17
N GLY A 451 26.51 -1.09 1.24
CA GLY A 451 27.93 -0.97 1.55
C GLY A 451 28.28 0.36 2.24
N GLU A 452 29.50 0.51 2.67
CA GLU A 452 29.97 1.70 3.40
C GLU A 452 29.78 2.98 2.60
N GLY A 453 30.18 3.01 1.32
CA GLY A 453 30.00 4.16 0.44
C GLY A 453 28.54 4.55 0.27
N ALA A 454 27.63 3.56 0.15
CA ALA A 454 26.18 3.83 0.07
C ALA A 454 25.65 4.45 1.36
N ARG A 455 26.12 3.98 2.52
CA ARG A 455 25.76 4.52 3.85
C ARG A 455 26.30 5.95 4.03
N MET A 456 27.53 6.23 3.62
CA MET A 456 28.11 7.58 3.68
C MET A 456 27.33 8.56 2.78
N SER A 457 27.04 8.17 1.53
CA SER A 457 26.21 8.96 0.61
C SER A 457 24.81 9.22 1.17
N TYR A 458 24.22 8.23 1.87
CA TYR A 458 22.93 8.38 2.53
C TYR A 458 23.00 9.39 3.68
N VAL A 459 24.01 9.30 4.54
CA VAL A 459 24.23 10.26 5.65
C VAL A 459 24.38 11.67 5.12
N ASP A 460 25.17 11.87 4.07
CA ASP A 460 25.33 13.19 3.43
C ASP A 460 23.98 13.69 2.88
N GLY A 461 23.30 12.87 2.09
CA GLY A 461 22.02 13.23 1.47
C GLY A 461 20.97 13.67 2.51
N ILE A 462 20.73 12.88 3.56
CA ILE A 462 19.76 13.22 4.60
C ILE A 462 20.21 14.45 5.40
N SER A 463 21.50 14.55 5.71
CA SER A 463 22.04 15.72 6.43
C SER A 463 21.84 17.02 5.64
N ARG A 464 22.04 16.99 4.33
CA ARG A 464 21.78 18.14 3.44
C ARG A 464 20.31 18.52 3.43
N VAL A 465 19.41 17.54 3.32
CA VAL A 465 17.95 17.79 3.37
C VAL A 465 17.57 18.48 4.67
N LEU A 466 17.97 17.93 5.82
CA LEU A 466 17.65 18.53 7.12
C LEU A 466 18.27 19.92 7.28
N SER A 467 19.50 20.12 6.81
CA SER A 467 20.18 21.43 6.83
C SER A 467 19.48 22.46 5.95
N ASN A 468 18.98 22.06 4.77
CA ASN A 468 18.19 22.93 3.92
C ASN A 468 16.85 23.30 4.58
N CYS A 469 16.10 22.32 5.08
CA CYS A 469 14.83 22.56 5.77
C CYS A 469 14.99 23.49 6.98
N ARG A 470 16.06 23.34 7.75
CA ARG A 470 16.33 24.16 8.93
C ARG A 470 16.30 25.66 8.66
N ARG A 471 16.66 26.12 7.49
CA ARG A 471 16.64 27.54 7.08
C ARG A 471 15.25 28.16 7.15
N PHE A 472 14.21 27.36 7.09
CA PHE A 472 12.81 27.76 7.02
C PHE A 472 12.03 27.44 8.30
N LEU A 473 12.66 26.71 9.26
CA LEU A 473 12.05 26.35 10.54
C LEU A 473 12.10 27.53 11.53
N VAL A 474 11.19 27.49 12.53
CA VAL A 474 11.29 28.31 13.75
C VAL A 474 12.54 27.93 14.55
N ASP A 475 12.92 28.75 15.52
CA ASP A 475 14.14 28.48 16.31
C ASP A 475 13.99 27.27 17.22
N ASP A 476 12.81 27.06 17.84
CA ASP A 476 12.51 25.87 18.66
C ASP A 476 11.56 24.91 17.93
N PHE A 477 12.06 24.30 16.89
CA PHE A 477 11.33 23.34 16.08
C PHE A 477 11.30 21.91 16.66
N ASP A 478 10.30 21.15 16.25
CA ASP A 478 10.20 19.71 16.49
C ASP A 478 10.31 18.92 15.17
N ILE A 479 11.20 17.94 15.12
CA ILE A 479 11.39 17.06 13.97
C ILE A 479 11.19 15.61 14.36
N PHE A 480 10.27 14.92 13.68
CA PHE A 480 10.03 13.49 13.83
C PHE A 480 10.42 12.76 12.55
N ILE A 481 11.37 11.82 12.66
CA ILE A 481 11.85 11.01 11.54
C ILE A 481 11.59 9.55 11.83
N VAL A 482 10.75 8.92 11.03
CA VAL A 482 10.47 7.48 11.10
C VAL A 482 11.48 6.74 10.23
N ALA A 483 12.33 5.91 10.82
CA ALA A 483 13.39 5.23 10.10
C ALA A 483 13.68 3.82 10.62
N ASN A 484 14.20 2.96 9.74
CA ASN A 484 14.91 1.75 10.14
C ASN A 484 16.41 2.07 10.19
N ASP A 485 16.92 2.30 11.40
CA ASP A 485 18.33 2.68 11.61
C ASP A 485 19.20 1.47 12.02
N LYS A 486 19.21 0.45 11.16
CA LYS A 486 20.00 -0.76 11.35
C LYS A 486 21.51 -0.48 11.56
N TYR A 487 22.00 0.61 10.98
CA TYR A 487 23.41 0.97 10.94
C TYR A 487 23.79 2.11 11.89
N ASN A 488 22.86 2.57 12.73
CA ASN A 488 23.05 3.69 13.67
C ASN A 488 23.56 4.99 12.98
N LEU A 489 22.94 5.35 11.86
CA LEU A 489 23.35 6.51 11.04
C LEU A 489 22.78 7.84 11.55
N TYR A 490 21.62 7.81 12.22
CA TYR A 490 20.91 9.03 12.61
C TYR A 490 21.63 9.90 13.64
N PRO A 491 22.44 9.38 14.58
CA PRO A 491 23.29 10.22 15.43
C PRO A 491 24.27 11.10 14.65
N VAL A 492 24.86 10.54 13.58
CA VAL A 492 25.77 11.29 12.68
C VAL A 492 24.99 12.31 11.85
N ILE A 493 23.84 11.93 11.30
CA ILE A 493 22.95 12.82 10.55
C ILE A 493 22.54 14.02 11.41
N ALA A 494 22.09 13.78 12.64
CA ALA A 494 21.69 14.85 13.57
C ALA A 494 22.87 15.81 13.86
N LYS A 495 24.07 15.27 14.13
CA LYS A 495 25.28 16.07 14.34
C LYS A 495 25.61 16.94 13.12
N ASN A 496 25.62 16.35 11.92
CA ASN A 496 25.94 17.05 10.68
C ASN A 496 24.92 18.17 10.36
N SER A 497 23.65 17.95 10.72
CA SER A 497 22.56 18.94 10.53
C SER A 497 22.48 19.97 11.67
N LYS A 498 23.43 19.97 12.62
CA LYS A 498 23.43 20.82 13.81
C LYS A 498 22.16 20.70 14.65
N MET A 499 21.72 19.46 14.85
CA MET A 499 20.56 19.06 15.65
C MET A 499 20.98 18.09 16.74
N ARG A 500 20.12 17.88 17.73
CA ARG A 500 20.28 16.85 18.78
C ARG A 500 19.08 15.94 18.81
N ILE A 501 19.30 14.66 19.02
CA ILE A 501 18.24 13.69 19.28
C ILE A 501 17.85 13.82 20.74
N VAL A 502 16.60 14.20 21.00
CA VAL A 502 16.07 14.36 22.37
C VAL A 502 15.27 13.13 22.80
N ASN A 503 14.71 12.38 21.84
CA ASN A 503 13.98 11.16 22.15
C ASN A 503 14.06 10.13 21.01
N ARG A 504 13.84 8.84 21.34
CA ARG A 504 13.79 7.72 20.40
C ARG A 504 12.65 6.80 20.78
N PHE A 505 11.67 6.68 19.90
CA PHE A 505 10.53 5.78 20.11
C PHE A 505 10.70 4.55 19.22
N LYS A 506 11.06 3.41 19.77
CA LYS A 506 11.18 2.17 19.02
C LYS A 506 9.81 1.49 18.93
N ARG A 507 9.28 1.37 17.72
CA ARG A 507 7.96 0.81 17.47
C ARG A 507 8.00 -0.53 16.75
N PRO A 508 7.11 -1.48 17.09
CA PRO A 508 6.90 -2.66 16.26
C PRO A 508 6.10 -2.28 15.00
N VAL A 509 6.52 -2.79 13.85
CA VAL A 509 5.76 -2.67 12.61
C VAL A 509 5.03 -3.96 12.35
N LEU A 510 3.76 -3.99 12.70
CA LEU A 510 2.94 -5.18 12.53
C LEU A 510 2.57 -5.35 11.05
N ASN A 511 3.00 -6.44 10.44
CA ASN A 511 2.30 -6.95 9.28
C ASN A 511 1.02 -7.62 9.78
N ARG A 512 -0.12 -7.09 9.38
CA ARG A 512 -1.45 -7.53 9.83
C ARG A 512 -1.95 -8.73 9.03
N THR A 513 -1.22 -9.12 7.99
CA THR A 513 -1.37 -10.41 7.34
C THR A 513 -0.56 -11.45 8.11
N GLU A 514 -1.10 -12.64 8.33
CA GLU A 514 -0.49 -13.74 9.11
C GLU A 514 0.87 -14.24 8.57
N ARG A 515 1.36 -13.66 7.47
CA ARG A 515 2.56 -14.13 6.76
C ARG A 515 3.87 -13.64 7.34
N ASN A 516 3.86 -12.58 8.13
CA ASN A 516 5.11 -12.03 8.67
C ASN A 516 5.48 -12.72 9.99
N LYS A 517 6.30 -13.75 9.89
CA LYS A 517 6.85 -14.48 11.03
C LYS A 517 8.09 -13.79 11.64
N THR A 518 8.66 -12.78 10.95
CA THR A 518 9.88 -12.09 11.40
C THR A 518 9.52 -10.75 12.03
N PRO A 519 9.85 -10.54 13.31
CA PRO A 519 9.68 -9.25 13.96
C PRO A 519 10.46 -8.14 13.27
N TYR A 520 9.83 -6.99 13.09
CA TYR A 520 10.44 -5.82 12.47
C TYR A 520 10.07 -4.57 13.27
N SER A 521 11.05 -3.68 13.48
CA SER A 521 10.84 -2.42 14.18
C SER A 521 11.39 -1.24 13.39
N GLU A 522 10.81 -0.08 13.66
CA GLU A 522 11.29 1.24 13.25
C GLU A 522 11.57 2.07 14.50
N ILE A 523 12.38 3.10 14.33
CA ILE A 523 12.64 4.11 15.35
C ILE A 523 12.07 5.43 14.85
N ILE A 524 11.30 6.11 15.70
CA ILE A 524 10.93 7.49 15.48
C ILE A 524 11.94 8.34 16.27
N PHE A 525 12.80 9.06 15.56
CA PHE A 525 13.75 10.00 16.14
C PHE A 525 13.06 11.35 16.33
N HIS A 526 13.09 11.87 17.54
CA HIS A 526 12.69 13.23 17.84
C HIS A 526 13.93 14.12 17.93
N LEU A 527 14.05 15.08 17.03
CA LEU A 527 15.16 16.01 16.97
C LEU A 527 14.71 17.42 17.31
N LYS A 528 15.60 18.13 18.01
CA LYS A 528 15.49 19.54 18.37
C LYS A 528 16.74 20.30 17.90
N PRO A 529 16.72 21.65 17.85
CA PRO A 529 17.93 22.43 17.59
C PRO A 529 19.03 22.07 18.61
N LYS A 530 20.27 22.11 18.15
CA LYS A 530 21.42 22.08 19.06
C LYS A 530 21.52 23.47 19.68
N LEU A 531 21.44 23.54 20.99
CA LEU A 531 21.65 24.77 21.77
C LEU A 531 23.04 25.31 21.53
#